data_9adbf184cedf3cf8c7641b690c1b30ac
#
_entry.id   9adbf184cedf3cf8c7641b690c1b30ac
#
_cell.length_a   1.000
_cell.length_b   1.000
_cell.length_c   1.000
_cell.angle_alpha   90.00
_cell.angle_beta   90.00
_cell.angle_gamma   90.00
#
_symmetry.space_group_name_H-M   'P 1'
#
loop_
_entity.id
_entity.type
_entity.pdbx_description
1 polymer ?
#
loop_
_entity_poly.entity_id
_entity_poly.type
_entity_poly.pdbx_seq_one_letter_code
_entity_poly.pdbx_strand_id
1 'polypeptide(L)'
;GVKPTYGGVSRYGLLAFASSLDQVGPFANSVKDAAIVHEVIGGFDPLDSTSIKEAPSPFTDLLGQGINNLKVGVIKELMGGIDGISDEVIARANEAVTALSNAGAQVEEVSLPAALYCLSAYYLIAPAEASSNLSRYDGVRYGLRVDGNNLNEMNINTRTEGFGDEVKRRIMLGTYALSAGYYDAYYGKALKVRRLLAENFADLYKDYDVLLSPTSPCTAFKIGEKVSDPMTMYVNDVCTIPSNLVGHPAISVPFGIGSDGMPIGIQILAPPMNESVMYQVAETLEQAGT
;
A
#
# COMPACT_ATOMS: atom_id res chain seq x y z
N GLY A 1 -9.67 5.68 -2.49
CA GLY A 1 -9.22 4.27 -2.51
C GLY A 1 -8.70 3.84 -1.15
N VAL A 2 -9.05 2.65 -0.72
CA VAL A 2 -8.74 2.16 0.63
C VAL A 2 -7.91 0.88 0.57
N LYS A 3 -6.87 0.82 1.38
CA LYS A 3 -6.13 -0.38 1.73
C LYS A 3 -6.51 -0.76 3.17
N PRO A 4 -7.24 -1.85 3.41
CA PRO A 4 -7.62 -2.30 4.76
C PRO A 4 -6.42 -2.72 5.62
N THR A 5 -6.67 -2.96 6.90
CA THR A 5 -5.77 -3.77 7.74
C THR A 5 -5.53 -5.13 7.08
N TYR A 6 -4.27 -5.59 7.04
CA TYR A 6 -3.93 -6.90 6.49
C TYR A 6 -4.72 -8.02 7.19
N GLY A 7 -5.44 -8.80 6.40
CA GLY A 7 -6.35 -9.84 6.91
C GLY A 7 -7.74 -9.34 7.32
N GLY A 8 -8.03 -8.03 7.23
CA GLY A 8 -9.37 -7.47 7.49
C GLY A 8 -10.40 -7.82 6.42
N VAL A 9 -9.95 -8.11 5.20
CA VAL A 9 -10.77 -8.61 4.08
C VAL A 9 -10.19 -9.94 3.61
N SER A 10 -11.07 -10.93 3.40
CA SER A 10 -10.65 -12.25 2.91
C SER A 10 -9.99 -12.20 1.54
N ARG A 11 -8.96 -13.01 1.36
CA ARG A 11 -8.27 -13.22 0.08
C ARG A 11 -8.62 -14.58 -0.53
N TYR A 12 -9.60 -15.29 0.02
CA TYR A 12 -10.01 -16.58 -0.53
C TYR A 12 -10.47 -16.42 -1.99
N GLY A 13 -9.89 -17.21 -2.88
CA GLY A 13 -10.13 -17.12 -4.33
C GLY A 13 -9.19 -16.15 -5.06
N LEU A 14 -8.38 -15.35 -4.37
CA LEU A 14 -7.38 -14.49 -4.98
C LEU A 14 -6.11 -15.30 -5.32
N LEU A 15 -5.55 -15.06 -6.52
CA LEU A 15 -4.26 -15.61 -6.91
C LEU A 15 -3.16 -14.91 -6.12
N ALA A 16 -2.42 -15.66 -5.30
CA ALA A 16 -1.36 -15.09 -4.47
C ALA A 16 -0.19 -14.60 -5.34
N PHE A 17 0.15 -13.33 -5.19
CA PHE A 17 1.37 -12.73 -5.73
C PHE A 17 2.43 -12.60 -4.64
N ALA A 18 2.18 -11.76 -3.63
CA ALA A 18 3.03 -11.59 -2.46
C ALA A 18 2.19 -11.81 -1.19
N SER A 19 2.24 -13.02 -0.64
CA SER A 19 1.30 -13.50 0.38
C SER A 19 1.27 -12.63 1.65
N SER A 20 2.37 -11.96 1.97
CA SER A 20 2.44 -11.07 3.14
C SER A 20 1.99 -9.62 2.84
N LEU A 21 1.62 -9.32 1.59
CA LEU A 21 1.26 -7.98 1.13
C LEU A 21 -0.09 -7.93 0.39
N ASP A 22 -0.51 -9.03 -0.24
CA ASP A 22 -1.74 -9.07 -1.03
C ASP A 22 -2.95 -8.69 -0.18
N GLN A 23 -3.79 -7.78 -0.68
CA GLN A 23 -5.00 -7.31 -0.03
C GLN A 23 -6.05 -6.89 -1.06
N VAL A 24 -7.30 -6.94 -0.64
CA VAL A 24 -8.46 -6.42 -1.37
C VAL A 24 -8.97 -5.20 -0.62
N GLY A 25 -9.25 -4.11 -1.33
CA GLY A 25 -9.80 -2.89 -0.75
C GLY A 25 -10.73 -2.17 -1.72
N PRO A 26 -11.68 -1.35 -1.23
CA PRO A 26 -12.66 -0.66 -2.05
C PRO A 26 -12.08 0.60 -2.73
N PHE A 27 -12.60 0.88 -3.92
CA PHE A 27 -12.57 2.19 -4.55
C PHE A 27 -14.00 2.70 -4.67
N ALA A 28 -14.25 3.96 -4.30
CA ALA A 28 -15.56 4.58 -4.34
C ALA A 28 -15.46 6.07 -4.68
N ASN A 29 -16.60 6.69 -4.98
CA ASN A 29 -16.67 8.13 -5.31
C ASN A 29 -16.67 9.05 -4.07
N SER A 30 -16.92 8.47 -2.88
CA SER A 30 -16.86 9.19 -1.61
C SER A 30 -16.23 8.33 -0.52
N VAL A 31 -15.71 8.98 0.52
CA VAL A 31 -15.20 8.32 1.72
C VAL A 31 -16.29 7.47 2.39
N LYS A 32 -17.52 8.00 2.46
CA LYS A 32 -18.68 7.28 3.01
C LYS A 32 -18.99 6.00 2.24
N ASP A 33 -19.04 6.06 0.90
CA ASP A 33 -19.30 4.88 0.08
C ASP A 33 -18.18 3.84 0.22
N ALA A 34 -16.92 4.29 0.32
CA ALA A 34 -15.79 3.41 0.57
C ALA A 34 -15.93 2.69 1.92
N ALA A 35 -16.38 3.39 2.99
CA ALA A 35 -16.61 2.79 4.29
C ALA A 35 -17.74 1.74 4.23
N ILE A 36 -18.86 2.05 3.57
CA ILE A 36 -19.98 1.12 3.40
C ILE A 36 -19.56 -0.14 2.65
N VAL A 37 -18.83 0.00 1.53
CA VAL A 37 -18.34 -1.15 0.78
C VAL A 37 -17.37 -1.97 1.63
N HIS A 38 -16.48 -1.30 2.38
CA HIS A 38 -15.54 -1.99 3.26
C HIS A 38 -16.24 -2.79 4.36
N GLU A 39 -17.31 -2.27 4.96
CA GLU A 39 -18.15 -3.01 5.94
C GLU A 39 -18.73 -4.30 5.34
N VAL A 40 -19.13 -4.25 4.08
CA VAL A 40 -19.74 -5.41 3.38
C VAL A 40 -18.69 -6.49 3.05
N ILE A 41 -17.50 -6.09 2.61
CA ILE A 41 -16.44 -7.04 2.19
C ILE A 41 -15.53 -7.46 3.34
N GLY A 42 -15.50 -6.69 4.45
CA GLY A 42 -14.68 -6.97 5.63
C GLY A 42 -15.25 -8.08 6.49
N GLY A 43 -14.41 -8.66 7.33
CA GLY A 43 -14.81 -9.65 8.32
C GLY A 43 -14.03 -10.96 8.21
N PHE A 44 -14.33 -11.85 9.17
CA PHE A 44 -13.63 -13.14 9.28
C PHE A 44 -14.12 -14.15 8.24
N ASP A 45 -13.17 -14.76 7.55
CA ASP A 45 -13.40 -15.89 6.64
C ASP A 45 -12.55 -17.10 7.07
N PRO A 46 -13.17 -18.22 7.48
CA PRO A 46 -12.43 -19.43 7.88
C PRO A 46 -11.66 -20.10 6.74
N LEU A 47 -11.92 -19.72 5.48
CA LEU A 47 -11.23 -20.24 4.30
C LEU A 47 -9.93 -19.47 4.00
N ASP A 48 -9.73 -18.29 4.60
CA ASP A 48 -8.46 -17.56 4.54
C ASP A 48 -7.74 -17.62 5.90
N SER A 49 -6.61 -18.33 5.94
CA SER A 49 -5.82 -18.50 7.16
C SER A 49 -5.23 -17.20 7.72
N THR A 50 -5.22 -16.14 6.93
CA THR A 50 -4.73 -14.81 7.35
C THR A 50 -5.85 -13.88 7.80
N SER A 51 -7.12 -14.30 7.66
CA SER A 51 -8.28 -13.50 8.06
C SER A 51 -8.31 -13.27 9.57
N ILE A 52 -8.53 -12.01 9.97
CA ILE A 52 -8.59 -11.59 11.36
C ILE A 52 -9.91 -12.08 11.97
N LYS A 53 -9.85 -12.69 13.16
CA LYS A 53 -11.03 -13.25 13.84
C LYS A 53 -11.86 -12.21 14.59
N GLU A 54 -11.24 -11.09 14.94
CA GLU A 54 -11.92 -9.99 15.61
C GLU A 54 -12.85 -9.28 14.63
N ALA A 55 -14.07 -9.03 15.07
CA ALA A 55 -15.00 -8.25 14.27
C ALA A 55 -14.50 -6.80 14.21
N PRO A 56 -14.41 -6.18 13.02
CA PRO A 56 -14.09 -4.76 12.94
C PRO A 56 -15.22 -3.95 13.60
N SER A 57 -14.87 -2.79 14.17
CA SER A 57 -15.88 -1.79 14.51
C SER A 57 -16.58 -1.33 13.23
N PRO A 58 -17.88 -0.94 13.28
CA PRO A 58 -18.51 -0.37 12.11
C PRO A 58 -17.73 0.84 11.61
N PHE A 59 -17.34 0.83 10.33
CA PHE A 59 -16.47 1.86 9.76
C PHE A 59 -17.20 3.19 9.56
N THR A 60 -18.55 3.16 9.53
CA THR A 60 -19.41 4.32 9.34
C THR A 60 -19.79 5.04 10.63
N ASP A 61 -19.54 4.45 11.81
CA ASP A 61 -20.01 4.98 13.09
C ASP A 61 -19.46 6.37 13.45
N LEU A 62 -18.24 6.68 13.03
CA LEU A 62 -17.60 7.96 13.34
C LEU A 62 -17.75 9.02 12.23
N LEU A 63 -18.40 8.69 11.12
CA LEU A 63 -18.66 9.65 10.04
C LEU A 63 -19.56 10.79 10.56
N GLY A 64 -19.26 12.03 10.17
CA GLY A 64 -19.99 13.23 10.58
C GLY A 64 -19.73 13.70 12.01
N GLN A 65 -18.87 13.03 12.79
CA GLN A 65 -18.62 13.42 14.19
C GLN A 65 -17.54 14.51 14.34
N GLY A 66 -16.91 14.94 13.23
CA GLY A 66 -15.78 15.89 13.27
C GLY A 66 -14.52 15.25 13.84
N ILE A 67 -13.43 16.04 13.95
CA ILE A 67 -12.11 15.55 14.35
C ILE A 67 -11.48 16.36 15.49
N ASN A 68 -12.29 17.01 16.30
CA ASN A 68 -11.80 17.82 17.41
C ASN A 68 -10.89 17.02 18.34
N ASN A 69 -9.71 17.55 18.61
CA ASN A 69 -8.69 16.98 19.47
C ASN A 69 -8.06 15.67 18.98
N LEU A 70 -8.42 15.15 17.82
CA LEU A 70 -7.66 14.04 17.22
C LEU A 70 -6.23 14.49 16.89
N LYS A 71 -5.27 13.62 17.16
CA LYS A 71 -3.85 13.89 16.92
C LYS A 71 -3.42 13.31 15.58
N VAL A 72 -2.93 14.15 14.70
CA VAL A 72 -2.48 13.80 13.35
C VAL A 72 -0.98 14.03 13.24
N GLY A 73 -0.21 12.97 12.99
CA GLY A 73 1.22 13.05 12.74
C GLY A 73 1.53 13.18 11.25
N VAL A 74 2.19 14.24 10.81
CA VAL A 74 2.61 14.45 9.42
C VAL A 74 4.00 13.85 9.21
N ILE A 75 4.11 12.84 8.37
CA ILE A 75 5.37 12.11 8.14
C ILE A 75 6.34 12.96 7.32
N LYS A 76 7.31 13.61 7.96
CA LYS A 76 8.23 14.58 7.34
C LYS A 76 9.08 13.97 6.21
N GLU A 77 9.47 12.71 6.33
CA GLU A 77 10.25 12.03 5.30
C GLU A 77 9.47 11.94 3.97
N LEU A 78 8.14 11.85 4.02
CA LEU A 78 7.26 11.83 2.86
C LEU A 78 6.76 13.22 2.44
N MET A 79 7.16 14.27 3.17
CA MET A 79 6.86 15.69 2.87
C MET A 79 8.06 16.40 2.24
N GLY A 80 8.82 15.72 1.38
CA GLY A 80 10.02 16.27 0.71
C GLY A 80 11.35 15.77 1.28
N GLY A 81 11.33 14.85 2.25
CA GLY A 81 12.53 14.19 2.76
C GLY A 81 13.07 13.06 1.85
N ILE A 82 12.30 12.69 0.82
CA ILE A 82 12.68 11.72 -0.22
C ILE A 82 12.67 12.44 -1.57
N ASP A 83 13.73 12.24 -2.36
CA ASP A 83 13.83 12.80 -3.70
C ASP A 83 12.72 12.25 -4.62
N GLY A 84 12.18 13.10 -5.48
CA GLY A 84 11.21 12.75 -6.49
C GLY A 84 9.74 13.06 -6.13
N ILE A 85 9.46 13.62 -4.95
CA ILE A 85 8.14 14.17 -4.61
C ILE A 85 8.07 15.61 -5.14
N SER A 86 7.06 15.91 -5.98
CA SER A 86 6.93 17.23 -6.61
C SER A 86 6.49 18.30 -5.62
N ASP A 87 6.96 19.54 -5.84
CA ASP A 87 6.61 20.69 -5.00
C ASP A 87 5.11 20.95 -4.94
N GLU A 88 4.39 20.70 -6.02
CA GLU A 88 2.93 20.89 -6.07
C GLU A 88 2.18 19.86 -5.19
N VAL A 89 2.68 18.62 -5.11
CA VAL A 89 2.13 17.60 -4.21
C VAL A 89 2.39 17.98 -2.76
N ILE A 90 3.60 18.46 -2.43
CA ILE A 90 3.94 18.96 -1.10
C ILE A 90 3.08 20.16 -0.73
N ALA A 91 2.85 21.10 -1.66
CA ALA A 91 1.99 22.26 -1.42
C ALA A 91 0.56 21.82 -1.06
N ARG A 92 -0.04 20.88 -1.81
CA ARG A 92 -1.37 20.36 -1.51
C ARG A 92 -1.43 19.60 -0.19
N ALA A 93 -0.39 18.84 0.14
CA ALA A 93 -0.31 18.17 1.45
C ALA A 93 -0.26 19.19 2.60
N ASN A 94 0.45 20.30 2.46
CA ASN A 94 0.45 21.38 3.46
C ASN A 94 -0.90 22.10 3.58
N GLU A 95 -1.63 22.25 2.47
CA GLU A 95 -3.02 22.74 2.51
C GLU A 95 -3.94 21.78 3.25
N ALA A 96 -3.79 20.46 3.03
CA ALA A 96 -4.53 19.43 3.76
C ALA A 96 -4.24 19.46 5.27
N VAL A 97 -2.97 19.62 5.66
CA VAL A 97 -2.56 19.84 7.06
C VAL A 97 -3.28 21.04 7.67
N THR A 98 -3.33 22.16 6.93
CA THR A 98 -4.02 23.38 7.36
C THR A 98 -5.52 23.15 7.51
N ALA A 99 -6.14 22.43 6.57
CA ALA A 99 -7.57 22.09 6.61
C ALA A 99 -7.93 21.24 7.85
N LEU A 100 -7.14 20.20 8.16
CA LEU A 100 -7.36 19.36 9.34
C LEU A 100 -7.16 20.16 10.64
N SER A 101 -6.17 21.04 10.71
CA SER A 101 -5.95 21.92 11.86
C SER A 101 -7.15 22.86 12.05
N ASN A 102 -7.68 23.46 11.00
CA ASN A 102 -8.86 24.33 11.04
C ASN A 102 -10.13 23.57 11.47
N ALA A 103 -10.20 22.27 11.17
CA ALA A 103 -11.27 21.38 11.60
C ALA A 103 -11.13 20.90 13.07
N GLY A 104 -10.10 21.35 13.79
CA GLY A 104 -9.91 21.11 15.22
C GLY A 104 -8.95 19.97 15.57
N ALA A 105 -8.28 19.36 14.61
CA ALA A 105 -7.24 18.38 14.90
C ALA A 105 -5.96 19.04 15.44
N GLN A 106 -5.23 18.30 16.28
CA GLN A 106 -3.88 18.64 16.70
C GLN A 106 -2.89 18.03 15.71
N VAL A 107 -2.32 18.86 14.84
CA VAL A 107 -1.46 18.38 13.75
C VAL A 107 0.00 18.73 14.06
N GLU A 108 0.87 17.72 14.05
CA GLU A 108 2.30 17.86 14.35
C GLU A 108 3.15 17.11 13.33
N GLU A 109 4.37 17.60 13.08
CA GLU A 109 5.34 16.88 12.26
C GLU A 109 5.96 15.73 13.06
N VAL A 110 6.04 14.54 12.44
CA VAL A 110 6.63 13.34 13.03
C VAL A 110 7.70 12.75 12.13
N SER A 111 8.64 12.01 12.72
CA SER A 111 9.71 11.35 12.00
C SER A 111 9.46 9.85 11.87
N LEU A 112 9.56 9.32 10.66
CA LEU A 112 9.50 7.90 10.32
C LEU A 112 10.75 7.52 9.49
N PRO A 113 11.97 7.50 10.08
CA PRO A 113 13.20 7.35 9.32
C PRO A 113 13.30 6.06 8.52
N ALA A 114 12.64 4.99 8.97
CA ALA A 114 12.60 3.72 8.26
C ALA A 114 11.88 3.82 6.89
N ALA A 115 11.05 4.86 6.66
CA ALA A 115 10.40 5.10 5.37
C ALA A 115 11.41 5.24 4.22
N LEU A 116 12.60 5.80 4.48
CA LEU A 116 13.68 5.94 3.50
C LEU A 116 14.17 4.61 2.89
N TYR A 117 13.96 3.50 3.60
CA TYR A 117 14.40 2.17 3.16
C TYR A 117 13.26 1.30 2.62
N CYS A 118 12.01 1.78 2.68
CA CYS A 118 10.83 0.99 2.36
C CYS A 118 10.78 0.56 0.90
N LEU A 119 11.15 1.44 -0.04
CA LEU A 119 11.20 1.13 -1.46
C LEU A 119 12.12 -0.06 -1.73
N SER A 120 13.35 -0.02 -1.23
CA SER A 120 14.32 -1.10 -1.40
C SER A 120 13.87 -2.40 -0.73
N ALA A 121 13.28 -2.31 0.49
CA ALA A 121 12.79 -3.48 1.20
C ALA A 121 11.62 -4.15 0.46
N TYR A 122 10.68 -3.37 -0.07
CA TYR A 122 9.55 -3.87 -0.85
C TYR A 122 10.02 -4.60 -2.11
N TYR A 123 10.94 -4.00 -2.88
CA TYR A 123 11.45 -4.61 -4.12
C TYR A 123 12.37 -5.82 -3.90
N LEU A 124 12.67 -6.16 -2.65
CA LEU A 124 13.27 -7.44 -2.27
C LEU A 124 12.21 -8.44 -1.79
N ILE A 125 11.25 -8.02 -0.96
CA ILE A 125 10.23 -8.89 -0.36
C ILE A 125 9.21 -9.33 -1.41
N ALA A 126 8.58 -8.40 -2.13
CA ALA A 126 7.51 -8.72 -3.06
C ALA A 126 7.96 -9.63 -4.21
N PRO A 127 9.10 -9.39 -4.90
CA PRO A 127 9.60 -10.31 -5.90
C PRO A 127 9.99 -11.69 -5.33
N ALA A 128 10.56 -11.74 -4.11
CA ALA A 128 10.91 -13.01 -3.47
C ALA A 128 9.66 -13.87 -3.23
N GLU A 129 8.61 -13.27 -2.67
CA GLU A 129 7.33 -13.95 -2.45
C GLU A 129 6.64 -14.31 -3.77
N ALA A 130 6.67 -13.43 -4.77
CA ALA A 130 6.13 -13.70 -6.10
C ALA A 130 6.84 -14.88 -6.79
N SER A 131 8.16 -14.94 -6.72
CA SER A 131 8.94 -16.06 -7.24
C SER A 131 8.47 -17.39 -6.63
N SER A 132 8.26 -17.43 -5.32
CA SER A 132 7.76 -18.60 -4.62
C SER A 132 6.30 -18.93 -4.97
N ASN A 133 5.40 -17.95 -4.90
CA ASN A 133 3.96 -18.15 -5.15
C ASN A 133 3.65 -18.52 -6.60
N LEU A 134 4.31 -17.88 -7.56
CA LEU A 134 4.07 -18.13 -8.98
C LEU A 134 4.80 -19.37 -9.53
N SER A 135 5.63 -20.04 -8.72
CA SER A 135 6.28 -21.29 -9.10
C SER A 135 5.28 -22.42 -9.39
N ARG A 136 4.08 -22.35 -8.79
CA ARG A 136 3.00 -23.35 -8.96
C ARG A 136 2.31 -23.33 -10.34
N TYR A 137 2.52 -22.26 -11.11
CA TYR A 137 1.99 -22.12 -12.47
C TYR A 137 2.99 -22.66 -13.48
N ASP A 138 3.05 -23.98 -13.58
CA ASP A 138 4.01 -24.76 -14.38
C ASP A 138 3.36 -25.52 -15.55
N GLY A 139 2.03 -25.37 -15.72
CA GLY A 139 1.26 -26.06 -16.76
C GLY A 139 0.90 -27.52 -16.45
N VAL A 140 1.19 -28.00 -15.22
CA VAL A 140 0.95 -29.42 -14.87
C VAL A 140 -0.46 -29.64 -14.33
N ARG A 141 -0.88 -28.88 -13.29
CA ARG A 141 -2.15 -29.14 -12.58
C ARG A 141 -3.29 -28.21 -12.97
N TYR A 142 -3.00 -26.95 -13.27
CA TYR A 142 -3.99 -25.91 -13.56
C TYR A 142 -3.35 -24.73 -14.28
N GLY A 143 -4.18 -23.84 -14.81
CA GLY A 143 -3.76 -22.66 -15.54
C GLY A 143 -3.43 -22.95 -16.99
N LEU A 144 -2.74 -22.01 -17.64
CA LEU A 144 -2.25 -22.16 -19.00
C LEU A 144 -1.28 -23.35 -19.09
N ARG A 145 -1.40 -24.12 -20.16
CA ARG A 145 -0.44 -25.13 -20.57
C ARG A 145 -0.08 -24.96 -22.03
N VAL A 146 1.21 -24.85 -22.29
CA VAL A 146 1.77 -24.84 -23.64
C VAL A 146 2.67 -26.07 -23.78
N ASP A 147 2.32 -26.97 -24.68
CA ASP A 147 3.03 -28.23 -24.83
C ASP A 147 4.47 -28.04 -25.34
N GLY A 148 5.32 -29.01 -25.05
CA GLY A 148 6.69 -29.16 -25.51
C GLY A 148 7.04 -30.61 -25.71
N ASN A 149 8.22 -30.89 -26.28
CA ASN A 149 8.69 -32.25 -26.52
C ASN A 149 9.01 -33.04 -25.24
N ASN A 150 9.18 -32.35 -24.14
CA ASN A 150 9.45 -32.91 -22.81
C ASN A 150 8.96 -31.96 -21.74
N LEU A 151 9.00 -32.40 -20.45
CA LEU A 151 8.53 -31.63 -19.31
C LEU A 151 9.22 -30.25 -19.15
N ASN A 152 10.52 -30.18 -19.37
CA ASN A 152 11.26 -28.92 -19.25
C ASN A 152 10.82 -27.92 -20.34
N GLU A 153 10.67 -28.38 -21.56
CA GLU A 153 10.24 -27.54 -22.68
C GLU A 153 8.79 -27.05 -22.48
N MET A 154 7.89 -27.94 -22.07
CA MET A 154 6.52 -27.56 -21.68
C MET A 154 6.50 -26.49 -20.60
N ASN A 155 7.32 -26.64 -19.56
CA ASN A 155 7.44 -25.65 -18.46
C ASN A 155 7.96 -24.30 -18.97
N ILE A 156 9.01 -24.30 -19.79
CA ILE A 156 9.59 -23.09 -20.38
C ILE A 156 8.54 -22.37 -21.25
N ASN A 157 7.91 -23.10 -22.16
CA ASN A 157 6.90 -22.55 -23.07
C ASN A 157 5.72 -21.95 -22.31
N THR A 158 5.16 -22.71 -21.36
CA THR A 158 4.03 -22.29 -20.52
C THR A 158 4.33 -21.00 -19.77
N ARG A 159 5.49 -20.91 -19.10
CA ARG A 159 5.85 -19.74 -18.32
C ARG A 159 6.27 -18.56 -19.19
N THR A 160 6.84 -18.81 -20.36
CA THR A 160 7.20 -17.78 -21.34
C THR A 160 5.96 -17.10 -21.91
N GLU A 161 4.94 -17.86 -22.27
CA GLU A 161 3.71 -17.32 -22.84
C GLU A 161 2.74 -16.81 -21.77
N GLY A 162 2.69 -17.47 -20.60
CA GLY A 162 1.71 -17.18 -19.56
C GLY A 162 2.02 -15.97 -18.71
N PHE A 163 3.29 -15.57 -18.55
CA PHE A 163 3.68 -14.43 -17.74
C PHE A 163 4.11 -13.24 -18.60
N GLY A 164 3.57 -12.06 -18.27
CA GLY A 164 4.03 -10.80 -18.85
C GLY A 164 5.47 -10.45 -18.42
N ASP A 165 6.09 -9.52 -19.11
CA ASP A 165 7.53 -9.21 -18.94
C ASP A 165 7.88 -8.68 -17.55
N GLU A 166 7.03 -7.83 -16.94
CA GLU A 166 7.25 -7.34 -15.57
C GLU A 166 7.16 -8.48 -14.55
N VAL A 167 6.22 -9.40 -14.69
CA VAL A 167 6.09 -10.57 -13.80
C VAL A 167 7.33 -11.45 -13.93
N LYS A 168 7.80 -11.72 -15.15
CA LYS A 168 9.06 -12.47 -15.39
C LYS A 168 10.25 -11.81 -14.71
N ARG A 169 10.37 -10.47 -14.82
CA ARG A 169 11.43 -9.69 -14.17
C ARG A 169 11.38 -9.89 -12.65
N ARG A 170 10.22 -9.74 -12.03
CA ARG A 170 10.05 -9.94 -10.58
C ARG A 170 10.33 -11.37 -10.14
N ILE A 171 9.92 -12.37 -10.90
CA ILE A 171 10.26 -13.77 -10.63
C ILE A 171 11.79 -13.97 -10.64
N MET A 172 12.50 -13.43 -11.63
CA MET A 172 13.96 -13.53 -11.71
C MET A 172 14.66 -12.84 -10.56
N LEU A 173 14.27 -11.60 -10.23
CA LEU A 173 14.81 -10.85 -9.09
C LEU A 173 14.56 -11.58 -7.76
N GLY A 174 13.35 -12.12 -7.56
CA GLY A 174 12.98 -12.87 -6.37
C GLY A 174 13.76 -14.17 -6.23
N THR A 175 13.94 -14.91 -7.33
CA THR A 175 14.74 -16.14 -7.36
C THR A 175 16.19 -15.84 -6.99
N TYR A 176 16.75 -14.75 -7.51
CA TYR A 176 18.11 -14.31 -7.16
C TYR A 176 18.22 -13.95 -5.67
N ALA A 177 17.29 -13.15 -5.15
CA ALA A 177 17.27 -12.72 -3.74
C ALA A 177 17.13 -13.90 -2.76
N LEU A 178 16.47 -14.99 -3.17
CA LEU A 178 16.29 -16.20 -2.37
C LEU A 178 17.39 -17.25 -2.56
N SER A 179 18.32 -17.05 -3.50
CA SER A 179 19.35 -18.04 -3.80
C SER A 179 20.39 -18.14 -2.68
N ALA A 180 21.09 -19.28 -2.64
CA ALA A 180 22.11 -19.57 -1.63
C ALA A 180 23.23 -18.50 -1.63
N GLY A 181 23.56 -17.99 -0.44
CA GLY A 181 24.54 -16.91 -0.25
C GLY A 181 23.96 -15.50 -0.35
N TYR A 182 22.77 -15.31 -0.92
CA TYR A 182 22.13 -14.00 -1.06
C TYR A 182 20.92 -13.82 -0.13
N TYR A 183 20.31 -14.88 0.34
CA TYR A 183 19.13 -14.84 1.20
C TYR A 183 19.29 -13.91 2.41
N ASP A 184 20.34 -14.11 3.21
CA ASP A 184 20.58 -13.30 4.41
C ASP A 184 21.01 -11.87 4.06
N ALA A 185 21.73 -11.70 2.96
CA ALA A 185 22.24 -10.41 2.52
C ALA A 185 21.13 -9.50 1.99
N TYR A 186 20.09 -10.04 1.36
CA TYR A 186 19.00 -9.29 0.71
C TYR A 186 17.67 -9.49 1.42
N TYR A 187 17.06 -10.67 1.28
CA TYR A 187 15.72 -10.93 1.83
C TYR A 187 15.68 -10.82 3.35
N GLY A 188 16.65 -11.43 4.04
CA GLY A 188 16.77 -11.33 5.49
C GLY A 188 16.94 -9.90 6.01
N LYS A 189 17.70 -9.06 5.30
CA LYS A 189 17.84 -7.63 5.63
C LYS A 189 16.55 -6.87 5.39
N ALA A 190 15.85 -7.14 4.29
CA ALA A 190 14.59 -6.49 3.97
C ALA A 190 13.51 -6.78 5.04
N LEU A 191 13.45 -8.02 5.56
CA LEU A 191 12.58 -8.37 6.68
C LEU A 191 12.93 -7.63 7.98
N LYS A 192 14.22 -7.37 8.24
CA LYS A 192 14.65 -6.55 9.39
C LYS A 192 14.21 -5.09 9.23
N VAL A 193 14.31 -4.53 8.03
CA VAL A 193 13.78 -3.17 7.73
C VAL A 193 12.28 -3.13 7.94
N ARG A 194 11.54 -4.12 7.43
CA ARG A 194 10.09 -4.24 7.64
C ARG A 194 9.73 -4.28 9.12
N ARG A 195 10.47 -5.01 9.94
CA ARG A 195 10.27 -5.05 11.39
C ARG A 195 10.55 -3.71 12.05
N LEU A 196 11.67 -3.07 11.72
CA LEU A 196 12.01 -1.74 12.24
C LEU A 196 10.91 -0.72 11.89
N LEU A 197 10.40 -0.77 10.66
CA LEU A 197 9.28 0.08 10.24
C LEU A 197 8.04 -0.16 11.09
N ALA A 198 7.68 -1.42 11.36
CA ALA A 198 6.54 -1.77 12.20
C ALA A 198 6.70 -1.26 13.64
N GLU A 199 7.91 -1.35 14.20
CA GLU A 199 8.24 -0.81 15.52
C GLU A 199 8.12 0.73 15.53
N ASN A 200 8.60 1.43 14.50
CA ASN A 200 8.45 2.87 14.38
C ASN A 200 6.98 3.31 14.27
N PHE A 201 6.16 2.62 13.48
CA PHE A 201 4.72 2.90 13.43
C PHE A 201 4.04 2.68 14.78
N ALA A 202 4.35 1.57 15.45
CA ALA A 202 3.79 1.26 16.78
C ALA A 202 4.16 2.33 17.82
N ASP A 203 5.34 2.91 17.74
CA ASP A 203 5.76 4.01 18.62
C ASP A 203 4.99 5.29 18.31
N LEU A 204 4.84 5.66 17.03
CA LEU A 204 4.08 6.85 16.64
C LEU A 204 2.59 6.74 17.04
N TYR A 205 1.97 5.58 16.88
CA TYR A 205 0.58 5.37 17.26
C TYR A 205 0.30 5.32 18.78
N LYS A 206 1.31 5.47 19.64
CA LYS A 206 1.09 5.73 21.07
C LYS A 206 0.63 7.17 21.34
N ASP A 207 1.02 8.08 20.46
CA ASP A 207 0.80 9.51 20.64
C ASP A 207 -0.13 10.12 19.59
N TYR A 208 -0.30 9.46 18.42
CA TYR A 208 -1.10 9.94 17.29
C TYR A 208 -2.20 8.94 16.92
N ASP A 209 -3.39 9.47 16.65
CA ASP A 209 -4.55 8.68 16.23
C ASP A 209 -4.43 8.23 14.78
N VAL A 210 -3.89 9.10 13.91
CA VAL A 210 -3.62 8.83 12.49
C VAL A 210 -2.33 9.53 12.05
N LEU A 211 -1.78 9.05 10.91
CA LEU A 211 -0.67 9.72 10.24
C LEU A 211 -1.11 10.22 8.87
N LEU A 212 -0.41 11.24 8.34
CA LEU A 212 -0.69 11.87 7.06
C LEU A 212 0.57 11.90 6.19
N SER A 213 0.39 11.64 4.90
CA SER A 213 1.38 11.86 3.84
C SER A 213 0.70 12.11 2.50
N PRO A 214 1.41 12.55 1.45
CA PRO A 214 0.95 12.40 0.08
C PRO A 214 0.69 10.93 -0.26
N THR A 215 -0.23 10.65 -1.18
CA THR A 215 -0.46 9.29 -1.70
C THR A 215 0.56 8.90 -2.76
N SER A 216 0.93 9.85 -3.62
CA SER A 216 1.85 9.65 -4.73
C SER A 216 2.82 10.82 -4.82
N PRO A 217 4.05 10.62 -5.29
CA PRO A 217 5.02 11.70 -5.42
C PRO A 217 4.71 12.69 -6.54
N CYS A 218 3.84 12.34 -7.47
CA CYS A 218 3.43 13.20 -8.58
C CYS A 218 1.97 12.92 -8.97
N THR A 219 1.42 13.76 -9.84
CA THR A 219 0.15 13.54 -10.54
C THR A 219 0.23 12.33 -11.48
N ALA A 220 -0.91 11.92 -12.06
CA ALA A 220 -0.94 10.82 -13.01
C ALA A 220 -0.14 11.18 -14.27
N PHE A 221 0.76 10.31 -14.69
CA PHE A 221 1.53 10.42 -15.92
C PHE A 221 0.77 9.85 -17.13
N LYS A 222 1.17 10.21 -18.35
CA LYS A 222 0.52 9.74 -19.58
C LYS A 222 0.74 8.24 -19.77
N ILE A 223 -0.24 7.58 -20.39
CA ILE A 223 -0.14 6.15 -20.72
C ILE A 223 1.09 5.93 -21.62
N GLY A 224 1.97 5.02 -21.20
CA GLY A 224 3.21 4.67 -21.89
C GLY A 224 4.42 5.56 -21.58
N GLU A 225 4.28 6.63 -20.82
CA GLU A 225 5.38 7.61 -20.58
C GLU A 225 6.55 7.01 -19.78
N LYS A 226 6.29 6.16 -18.79
CA LYS A 226 7.32 5.59 -17.89
C LYS A 226 7.67 4.13 -18.16
N VAL A 227 7.19 3.55 -19.26
CA VAL A 227 7.34 2.10 -19.54
C VAL A 227 8.79 1.70 -19.80
N SER A 228 9.62 2.62 -20.31
CA SER A 228 11.02 2.35 -20.69
C SER A 228 12.01 2.37 -19.52
N ASP A 229 11.63 2.96 -18.37
CA ASP A 229 12.48 3.04 -17.18
C ASP A 229 11.75 2.50 -15.93
N PRO A 230 12.00 1.23 -15.58
CA PRO A 230 11.39 0.62 -14.39
C PRO A 230 11.71 1.36 -13.09
N MET A 231 12.88 1.97 -12.95
CA MET A 231 13.26 2.68 -11.72
C MET A 231 12.43 3.93 -11.51
N THR A 232 12.20 4.71 -12.56
CA THR A 232 11.29 5.87 -12.51
C THR A 232 9.86 5.45 -12.18
N MET A 233 9.40 4.29 -12.66
CA MET A 233 8.10 3.76 -12.30
C MET A 233 8.03 3.36 -10.82
N TYR A 234 9.07 2.75 -10.29
CA TYR A 234 9.10 2.26 -8.91
C TYR A 234 9.06 3.37 -7.86
N VAL A 235 9.62 4.55 -8.15
CA VAL A 235 9.58 5.69 -7.23
C VAL A 235 8.13 6.15 -6.96
N ASN A 236 7.17 5.91 -7.87
CA ASN A 236 5.78 6.27 -7.65
C ASN A 236 5.13 5.56 -6.46
N ASP A 237 5.69 4.45 -6.00
CA ASP A 237 5.16 3.65 -4.90
C ASP A 237 5.67 4.11 -3.52
N VAL A 238 6.61 5.06 -3.46
CA VAL A 238 7.36 5.41 -2.25
C VAL A 238 6.46 5.81 -1.07
N CYS A 239 5.36 6.50 -1.33
CA CYS A 239 4.43 6.97 -0.29
C CYS A 239 3.51 5.86 0.23
N THR A 240 3.17 4.86 -0.58
CA THR A 240 2.20 3.81 -0.23
C THR A 240 2.85 2.54 0.31
N ILE A 241 4.11 2.28 -0.02
CA ILE A 241 4.85 1.11 0.45
C ILE A 241 4.91 0.99 1.98
N PRO A 242 5.11 2.06 2.78
CA PRO A 242 5.21 1.92 4.23
C PRO A 242 4.00 1.23 4.85
N SER A 243 2.77 1.66 4.52
CA SER A 243 1.54 1.05 5.03
C SER A 243 1.36 -0.41 4.58
N ASN A 244 1.81 -0.74 3.36
CA ASN A 244 1.76 -2.11 2.84
C ASN A 244 2.71 -3.04 3.58
N LEU A 245 3.96 -2.61 3.81
CA LEU A 245 4.95 -3.42 4.50
C LEU A 245 4.54 -3.77 5.94
N VAL A 246 3.90 -2.84 6.64
CA VAL A 246 3.46 -3.07 8.03
C VAL A 246 2.06 -3.67 8.13
N GLY A 247 1.29 -3.69 7.04
CA GLY A 247 -0.08 -4.23 7.02
C GLY A 247 -1.13 -3.31 7.66
N HIS A 248 -0.81 -2.03 7.87
CA HIS A 248 -1.73 -1.06 8.48
C HIS A 248 -2.72 -0.49 7.45
N PRO A 249 -3.94 -0.09 7.86
CA PRO A 249 -4.91 0.49 6.95
C PRO A 249 -4.48 1.88 6.50
N ALA A 250 -4.87 2.24 5.27
CA ALA A 250 -4.67 3.57 4.71
C ALA A 250 -5.77 3.90 3.71
N ILE A 251 -6.12 5.17 3.60
CA ILE A 251 -7.04 5.69 2.60
C ILE A 251 -6.40 6.85 1.84
N SER A 252 -6.59 6.87 0.53
CA SER A 252 -6.26 8.02 -0.32
C SER A 252 -7.51 8.81 -0.64
N VAL A 253 -7.46 10.10 -0.35
CA VAL A 253 -8.54 11.07 -0.61
C VAL A 253 -8.04 12.09 -1.62
N PRO A 254 -8.78 12.40 -2.70
CA PRO A 254 -8.44 13.51 -3.58
C PRO A 254 -8.47 14.84 -2.82
N PHE A 255 -7.40 15.62 -2.93
CA PHE A 255 -7.31 16.93 -2.29
C PHE A 255 -6.58 17.93 -3.19
N GLY A 256 -7.37 18.64 -3.98
CA GLY A 256 -6.88 19.61 -4.95
C GLY A 256 -6.43 18.99 -6.28
N ILE A 257 -6.00 19.87 -7.18
CA ILE A 257 -5.65 19.57 -8.56
C ILE A 257 -4.25 20.13 -8.84
N GLY A 258 -3.43 19.36 -9.57
CA GLY A 258 -2.12 19.76 -10.03
C GLY A 258 -2.20 20.76 -11.20
N SER A 259 -1.05 21.31 -11.57
CA SER A 259 -0.91 22.28 -12.67
C SER A 259 -1.28 21.71 -14.05
N ASP A 260 -1.28 20.40 -14.19
CA ASP A 260 -1.69 19.63 -15.37
C ASP A 260 -3.19 19.27 -15.40
N GLY A 261 -3.96 19.70 -14.39
CA GLY A 261 -5.38 19.41 -14.25
C GLY A 261 -5.70 18.03 -13.66
N MET A 262 -4.70 17.27 -13.23
CA MET A 262 -4.89 15.94 -12.62
C MET A 262 -5.06 16.06 -11.09
N PRO A 263 -5.88 15.18 -10.45
CA PRO A 263 -6.08 15.21 -9.01
C PRO A 263 -4.81 14.77 -8.24
N ILE A 264 -4.63 15.38 -7.07
CA ILE A 264 -3.59 15.01 -6.09
C ILE A 264 -4.27 14.30 -4.93
N GLY A 265 -3.73 13.15 -4.52
CA GLY A 265 -4.23 12.37 -3.39
C GLY A 265 -3.43 12.61 -2.12
N ILE A 266 -4.14 12.75 -1.01
CA ILE A 266 -3.57 12.76 0.35
C ILE A 266 -3.91 11.46 1.04
N GLN A 267 -2.95 10.85 1.70
CA GLN A 267 -3.07 9.58 2.38
C GLN A 267 -3.22 9.77 3.89
N ILE A 268 -4.24 9.16 4.46
CA ILE A 268 -4.42 9.00 5.92
C ILE A 268 -4.13 7.54 6.27
N LEU A 269 -3.24 7.32 7.24
CA LEU A 269 -2.86 6.01 7.74
C LEU A 269 -3.34 5.89 9.19
N ALA A 270 -3.81 4.71 9.58
CA ALA A 270 -4.25 4.46 10.96
C ALA A 270 -3.61 3.20 11.55
N PRO A 271 -3.69 3.02 12.88
CA PRO A 271 -3.32 1.76 13.51
C PRO A 271 -4.16 0.59 12.96
N PRO A 272 -3.66 -0.65 13.02
CA PRO A 272 -4.45 -1.82 12.65
C PRO A 272 -5.80 -1.85 13.35
N MET A 273 -6.85 -2.21 12.64
CA MET A 273 -8.24 -2.31 13.12
C MET A 273 -8.87 -0.98 13.60
N ASN A 274 -8.26 0.16 13.25
CA ASN A 274 -8.77 1.49 13.58
C ASN A 274 -9.25 2.26 12.34
N GLU A 275 -9.83 1.57 11.38
CA GLU A 275 -10.33 2.14 10.14
C GLU A 275 -11.46 3.16 10.35
N SER A 276 -12.26 3.03 11.42
CA SER A 276 -13.32 4.00 11.73
C SER A 276 -12.76 5.41 11.93
N VAL A 277 -11.65 5.56 12.69
CA VAL A 277 -10.98 6.85 12.88
C VAL A 277 -10.31 7.32 11.58
N MET A 278 -9.74 6.40 10.79
CA MET A 278 -9.20 6.71 9.47
C MET A 278 -10.27 7.32 8.55
N TYR A 279 -11.47 6.72 8.49
CA TYR A 279 -12.60 7.23 7.70
C TYR A 279 -13.12 8.56 8.22
N GLN A 280 -13.19 8.76 9.54
CA GLN A 280 -13.59 10.02 10.17
C GLN A 280 -12.70 11.19 9.73
N VAL A 281 -11.37 11.01 9.78
CA VAL A 281 -10.41 12.04 9.34
C VAL A 281 -10.47 12.23 7.82
N ALA A 282 -10.59 11.13 7.06
CA ALA A 282 -10.69 11.16 5.61
C ALA A 282 -11.93 11.89 5.11
N GLU A 283 -13.09 11.70 5.75
CA GLU A 283 -14.33 12.42 5.42
C GLU A 283 -14.19 13.92 5.65
N THR A 284 -13.57 14.31 6.78
CA THR A 284 -13.30 15.73 7.05
C THR A 284 -12.39 16.35 5.98
N LEU A 285 -11.38 15.59 5.55
CA LEU A 285 -10.48 16.03 4.49
C LEU A 285 -11.20 16.14 3.12
N GLU A 286 -12.05 15.16 2.78
CA GLU A 286 -12.87 15.18 1.56
C GLU A 286 -13.76 16.42 1.51
N GLN A 287 -14.46 16.75 2.62
CA GLN A 287 -15.32 17.93 2.72
C GLN A 287 -14.55 19.25 2.58
N ALA A 288 -13.30 19.30 3.03
CA ALA A 288 -12.47 20.49 2.91
C ALA A 288 -11.84 20.67 1.52
N GLY A 289 -11.71 19.59 0.74
CA GLY A 289 -11.11 19.59 -0.60
C GLY A 289 -12.12 19.77 -1.75
N THR A 290 -13.41 19.78 -1.46
CA THR A 290 -14.51 20.08 -2.39
C THR A 290 -14.91 21.54 -2.28
#